data_b2aa4914ecbf23609a6cc9300da0796f
#
_entry.id   b2aa4914ecbf23609a6cc9300da0796f
#
_cell.length_a   1.000
_cell.length_b   1.000
_cell.length_c   1.000
_cell.angle_alpha   90.00
_cell.angle_beta   90.00
_cell.angle_gamma   90.00
#
_symmetry.space_group_name_H-M   'P 1'
#
loop_
_entity.id
_entity.type
_entity.pdbx_description
1 polymer ?
#
loop_
_entity_poly.entity_id
_entity_poly.type
_entity_poly.pdbx_seq_one_letter_code
_entity_poly.pdbx_strand_id
1 'polypeptide(L)'
;GQFQMYNLAISICSSAAAYFLLSLATGYYQWGIVGAAVVFFGLNFVLSKRILKKVEALMAQVGKELQNQRFEKAIRALKSGYTLGNWQFFVKPQLDAQIGVIYYLMKEDENAFEYLKKGFSKHWVAMGMLAIMYMKKGNKELMVQTFEKAVKATKKESLLWSLYAYCMLKEGDREAALDAQVKDHPAGGDSLGDLQRQPGRPRNIFDHDC
;
A
#
# COMPACT_ATOMS: atom_id res chain seq x y z
N GLY A 1 9.49 -19.02 -0.43
CA GLY A 1 8.86 -18.46 0.78
C GLY A 1 9.69 -18.56 2.06
N GLN A 2 11.00 -18.93 2.04
CA GLN A 2 11.72 -19.27 3.29
C GLN A 2 12.54 -18.14 3.92
N PHE A 3 12.63 -16.95 3.32
CA PHE A 3 13.56 -15.93 3.84
C PHE A 3 12.90 -14.62 4.32
N GLN A 4 11.58 -14.59 4.48
CA GLN A 4 10.84 -13.33 4.71
C GLN A 4 10.67 -12.92 6.18
N MET A 5 11.29 -13.62 7.13
CA MET A 5 11.00 -13.42 8.55
C MET A 5 12.25 -13.36 9.45
N TYR A 6 13.37 -12.83 8.95
CA TYR A 6 14.60 -12.74 9.75
C TYR A 6 14.41 -11.98 11.08
N ASN A 7 13.63 -10.89 11.07
CA ASN A 7 13.35 -10.14 12.29
C ASN A 7 12.65 -10.99 13.35
N LEU A 8 11.64 -11.76 12.93
CA LEU A 8 10.88 -12.64 13.80
C LEU A 8 11.77 -13.77 14.34
N ALA A 9 12.55 -14.41 13.46
CA ALA A 9 13.44 -15.50 13.85
C ALA A 9 14.50 -15.03 14.88
N ILE A 10 15.16 -13.91 14.62
CA ILE A 10 16.15 -13.31 15.52
C ILE A 10 15.51 -12.95 16.86
N SER A 11 14.32 -12.34 16.84
CA SER A 11 13.62 -11.95 18.07
C SER A 11 13.18 -13.15 18.89
N ILE A 12 12.72 -14.23 18.27
CA ILE A 12 12.34 -15.48 18.94
C ILE A 12 13.57 -16.14 19.55
N CYS A 13 14.66 -16.31 18.79
CA CYS A 13 15.89 -16.90 19.31
C CYS A 13 16.47 -16.09 20.48
N SER A 14 16.51 -14.76 20.35
CA SER A 14 17.02 -13.89 21.42
C SER A 14 16.14 -13.89 22.67
N SER A 15 14.81 -13.96 22.51
CA SER A 15 13.89 -14.03 23.64
C SER A 15 13.96 -15.37 24.36
N ALA A 16 14.15 -16.47 23.62
CA ALA A 16 14.35 -17.80 24.21
C ALA A 16 15.66 -17.84 25.00
N ALA A 17 16.74 -17.29 24.49
CA ALA A 17 18.01 -17.18 25.21
C ALA A 17 17.87 -16.31 26.48
N ALA A 18 17.19 -15.17 26.40
CA ALA A 18 16.93 -14.31 27.55
C ALA A 18 16.06 -14.97 28.59
N TYR A 19 15.03 -15.73 28.20
CA TYR A 19 14.22 -16.54 29.10
C TYR A 19 15.08 -17.53 29.88
N PHE A 20 15.91 -18.31 29.18
CA PHE A 20 16.76 -19.34 29.79
C PHE A 20 17.76 -18.73 30.78
N LEU A 21 18.44 -17.64 30.38
CA LEU A 21 19.40 -16.96 31.26
C LEU A 21 18.75 -16.36 32.50
N LEU A 22 17.59 -15.68 32.35
CA LEU A 22 16.90 -15.09 33.50
C LEU A 22 16.29 -16.12 34.41
N SER A 23 15.77 -17.25 33.92
CA SER A 23 15.22 -18.32 34.74
C SER A 23 16.30 -19.00 35.54
N LEU A 24 17.52 -19.18 35.01
CA LEU A 24 18.68 -19.70 35.72
C LEU A 24 19.18 -18.71 36.80
N ALA A 25 19.18 -17.42 36.52
CA ALA A 25 19.72 -16.40 37.43
C ALA A 25 18.80 -16.11 38.61
N THR A 26 17.47 -16.13 38.39
CA THR A 26 16.49 -15.73 39.43
C THR A 26 15.82 -16.91 40.14
N GLY A 27 15.91 -18.11 39.59
CA GLY A 27 15.21 -19.29 40.08
C GLY A 27 13.68 -19.26 39.96
N TYR A 28 13.11 -18.15 39.46
CA TYR A 28 11.68 -17.98 39.26
C TYR A 28 11.33 -17.86 37.78
N TYR A 29 10.58 -18.80 37.22
CA TYR A 29 10.16 -18.85 35.83
C TYR A 29 9.33 -17.62 35.39
N GLN A 30 8.59 -17.00 36.31
CA GLN A 30 7.74 -15.82 36.02
C GLN A 30 8.56 -14.61 35.53
N TRP A 31 9.69 -14.32 36.16
CA TRP A 31 10.59 -13.25 35.76
C TRP A 31 11.28 -13.51 34.41
N GLY A 32 11.54 -14.79 34.12
CA GLY A 32 12.04 -15.21 32.81
C GLY A 32 11.08 -14.88 31.69
N ILE A 33 9.78 -15.08 31.87
CA ILE A 33 8.74 -14.75 30.87
C ILE A 33 8.68 -13.25 30.62
N VAL A 34 8.66 -12.43 31.66
CA VAL A 34 8.63 -10.96 31.53
C VAL A 34 9.87 -10.45 30.81
N GLY A 35 11.06 -10.92 31.20
CA GLY A 35 12.31 -10.54 30.55
C GLY A 35 12.35 -10.94 29.07
N ALA A 36 11.91 -12.15 28.72
CA ALA A 36 11.83 -12.62 27.34
C ALA A 36 10.87 -11.75 26.49
N ALA A 37 9.72 -11.37 27.06
CA ALA A 37 8.76 -10.48 26.38
C ALA A 37 9.37 -9.09 26.12
N VAL A 38 10.03 -8.49 27.10
CA VAL A 38 10.68 -7.18 26.94
C VAL A 38 11.77 -7.22 25.85
N VAL A 39 12.60 -8.26 25.84
CA VAL A 39 13.65 -8.44 24.83
C VAL A 39 13.02 -8.65 23.44
N PHE A 40 11.98 -9.48 23.34
CA PHE A 40 11.28 -9.74 22.09
C PHE A 40 10.70 -8.45 21.49
N PHE A 41 9.91 -7.71 22.25
CA PHE A 41 9.29 -6.47 21.76
C PHE A 41 10.32 -5.36 21.50
N GLY A 42 11.32 -5.23 22.36
CA GLY A 42 12.40 -4.25 22.20
C GLY A 42 13.22 -4.47 20.94
N LEU A 43 13.65 -5.71 20.68
CA LEU A 43 14.38 -6.05 19.46
C LEU A 43 13.55 -5.85 18.22
N ASN A 44 12.29 -6.33 18.21
CA ASN A 44 11.39 -6.09 17.07
C ASN A 44 11.20 -4.60 16.78
N PHE A 45 11.02 -3.80 17.81
CA PHE A 45 10.85 -2.36 17.66
C PHE A 45 12.11 -1.67 17.07
N VAL A 46 13.29 -2.00 17.60
CA VAL A 46 14.55 -1.40 17.11
C VAL A 46 14.84 -1.83 15.67
N LEU A 47 14.68 -3.13 15.35
CA LEU A 47 14.92 -3.65 14.02
C LEU A 47 13.93 -3.06 13.01
N SER A 48 12.65 -2.99 13.37
CA SER A 48 11.62 -2.36 12.51
C SER A 48 11.90 -0.90 12.25
N LYS A 49 12.32 -0.13 13.26
CA LYS A 49 12.71 1.28 13.08
C LYS A 49 13.92 1.45 12.14
N ARG A 50 14.92 0.57 12.24
CA ARG A 50 16.09 0.61 11.34
C ARG A 50 15.69 0.35 9.88
N ILE A 51 14.81 -0.61 9.66
CA ILE A 51 14.31 -0.92 8.31
C ILE A 51 13.47 0.23 7.79
N LEU A 52 12.57 0.78 8.60
CA LEU A 52 11.73 1.91 8.21
C LEU A 52 12.57 3.11 7.76
N LYS A 53 13.63 3.47 8.50
CA LYS A 53 14.55 4.54 8.10
C LYS A 53 15.23 4.28 6.75
N LYS A 54 15.60 3.02 6.47
CA LYS A 54 16.19 2.64 5.18
C LYS A 54 15.16 2.75 4.04
N VAL A 55 13.91 2.36 4.31
CA VAL A 55 12.81 2.50 3.34
C VAL A 55 12.50 3.97 3.09
N GLU A 56 12.46 4.81 4.12
CA GLU A 56 12.28 6.27 3.98
C GLU A 56 13.38 6.92 3.14
N ALA A 57 14.65 6.57 3.40
CA ALA A 57 15.77 7.07 2.60
C ALA A 57 15.67 6.63 1.14
N LEU A 58 15.28 5.38 0.89
CA LEU A 58 15.03 4.85 -0.44
C LEU A 58 13.89 5.62 -1.13
N MET A 59 12.78 5.86 -0.44
CA MET A 59 11.64 6.61 -0.99
C MET A 59 12.00 8.06 -1.28
N ALA A 60 12.80 8.71 -0.43
CA ALA A 60 13.31 10.06 -0.69
C ALA A 60 14.19 10.12 -1.96
N GLN A 61 15.06 9.11 -2.15
CA GLN A 61 15.85 8.98 -3.37
C GLN A 61 14.96 8.78 -4.60
N VAL A 62 13.99 7.88 -4.52
CA VAL A 62 13.02 7.61 -5.59
C VAL A 62 12.22 8.88 -5.93
N GLY A 63 11.74 9.62 -4.93
CA GLY A 63 11.04 10.88 -5.13
C GLY A 63 11.88 11.90 -5.90
N LYS A 64 13.17 12.03 -5.58
CA LYS A 64 14.11 12.91 -6.29
C LYS A 64 14.32 12.47 -7.75
N GLU A 65 14.45 11.17 -8.01
CA GLU A 65 14.62 10.68 -9.38
C GLU A 65 13.33 10.88 -10.20
N LEU A 66 12.15 10.73 -9.59
CA LEU A 66 10.85 11.01 -10.24
C LEU A 66 10.68 12.50 -10.57
N GLN A 67 11.04 13.40 -9.65
CA GLN A 67 11.02 14.85 -9.93
C GLN A 67 11.91 15.23 -11.11
N ASN A 68 13.03 14.52 -11.29
CA ASN A 68 13.93 14.70 -12.42
C ASN A 68 13.51 13.90 -13.68
N GLN A 69 12.31 13.31 -13.69
CA GLN A 69 11.78 12.45 -14.77
C GLN A 69 12.67 11.25 -15.12
N ARG A 70 13.49 10.79 -14.18
CA ARG A 70 14.40 9.64 -14.36
C ARG A 70 13.73 8.35 -13.89
N PHE A 71 12.63 7.97 -14.53
CA PHE A 71 11.79 6.83 -14.14
C PHE A 71 12.55 5.51 -14.01
N GLU A 72 13.43 5.21 -14.97
CA GLU A 72 14.24 3.99 -14.93
C GLU A 72 15.19 3.90 -13.74
N LYS A 73 15.76 5.06 -13.34
CA LYS A 73 16.62 5.09 -12.15
C LYS A 73 15.81 4.90 -10.89
N ALA A 74 14.61 5.47 -10.82
CA ALA A 74 13.67 5.27 -9.73
C ALA A 74 13.27 3.78 -9.59
N ILE A 75 12.95 3.11 -10.70
CA ILE A 75 12.63 1.67 -10.71
C ILE A 75 13.84 0.84 -10.24
N ARG A 76 15.04 1.14 -10.72
CA ARG A 76 16.26 0.44 -10.28
C ARG A 76 16.51 0.63 -8.78
N ALA A 77 16.32 1.83 -8.26
CA ALA A 77 16.41 2.12 -6.83
C ALA A 77 15.38 1.29 -6.03
N LEU A 78 14.11 1.26 -6.46
CA LEU A 78 13.07 0.45 -5.82
C LEU A 78 13.40 -1.05 -5.85
N LYS A 79 13.89 -1.57 -6.98
CA LYS A 79 14.30 -2.98 -7.09
C LYS A 79 15.48 -3.32 -6.17
N SER A 80 16.42 -2.40 -5.96
CA SER A 80 17.50 -2.61 -4.97
C SER A 80 16.96 -2.73 -3.53
N GLY A 81 15.83 -2.10 -3.26
CA GLY A 81 15.13 -2.19 -1.98
C GLY A 81 14.49 -3.55 -1.67
N TYR A 82 14.42 -4.48 -2.63
CA TYR A 82 13.86 -5.82 -2.37
C TYR A 82 14.61 -6.61 -1.31
N THR A 83 15.89 -6.34 -1.12
CA THR A 83 16.69 -6.92 -0.03
C THR A 83 16.13 -6.57 1.34
N LEU A 84 15.51 -5.38 1.49
CA LEU A 84 14.83 -4.97 2.71
C LEU A 84 13.52 -5.75 2.94
N GLY A 85 12.90 -6.21 1.87
CA GLY A 85 11.69 -7.05 1.92
C GLY A 85 11.90 -8.42 2.58
N ASN A 86 13.14 -8.90 2.66
CA ASN A 86 13.48 -10.11 3.39
C ASN A 86 13.39 -9.94 4.91
N TRP A 87 13.45 -8.70 5.39
CA TRP A 87 13.40 -8.35 6.80
C TRP A 87 11.99 -8.05 7.29
N GLN A 88 11.11 -7.54 6.39
CA GLN A 88 9.77 -7.14 6.76
C GLN A 88 8.75 -7.49 5.66
N PHE A 89 7.71 -8.24 6.02
CA PHE A 89 6.69 -8.79 5.13
C PHE A 89 6.03 -7.76 4.20
N PHE A 90 5.82 -6.51 4.69
CA PHE A 90 5.07 -5.50 3.94
C PHE A 90 5.93 -4.68 2.97
N VAL A 91 7.26 -4.74 3.05
CA VAL A 91 8.15 -3.87 2.26
C VAL A 91 8.08 -4.23 0.78
N LYS A 92 8.17 -5.51 0.44
CA LYS A 92 8.17 -5.95 -0.96
C LYS A 92 6.90 -5.58 -1.72
N PRO A 93 5.67 -5.87 -1.22
CA PRO A 93 4.44 -5.44 -1.87
C PRO A 93 4.30 -3.92 -1.99
N GLN A 94 4.86 -3.15 -1.05
CA GLN A 94 4.87 -1.69 -1.13
C GLN A 94 5.79 -1.19 -2.25
N LEU A 95 6.97 -1.81 -2.42
CA LEU A 95 7.88 -1.51 -3.52
C LEU A 95 7.26 -1.89 -4.87
N ASP A 96 6.62 -3.05 -4.97
CA ASP A 96 5.92 -3.50 -6.16
C ASP A 96 4.81 -2.51 -6.55
N ALA A 97 4.01 -2.03 -5.59
CA ALA A 97 3.01 -1.01 -5.83
C ALA A 97 3.60 0.28 -6.42
N GLN A 98 4.72 0.76 -5.87
CA GLN A 98 5.40 1.97 -6.37
C GLN A 98 5.99 1.75 -7.78
N ILE A 99 6.60 0.60 -8.04
CA ILE A 99 7.12 0.26 -9.36
C ILE A 99 5.98 0.22 -10.38
N GLY A 100 4.85 -0.39 -10.01
CA GLY A 100 3.67 -0.45 -10.87
C GLY A 100 3.12 0.94 -11.22
N VAL A 101 3.06 1.86 -10.24
CA VAL A 101 2.67 3.25 -10.46
C VAL A 101 3.62 3.94 -11.45
N ILE A 102 4.94 3.74 -11.32
CA ILE A 102 5.92 4.35 -12.22
C ILE A 102 5.77 3.82 -13.64
N TYR A 103 5.60 2.51 -13.83
CA TYR A 103 5.35 1.93 -15.15
C TYR A 103 4.05 2.45 -15.77
N TYR A 104 3.00 2.64 -14.96
CA TYR A 104 1.75 3.23 -15.44
C TYR A 104 1.97 4.66 -15.95
N LEU A 105 2.77 5.49 -15.25
CA LEU A 105 3.13 6.84 -15.70
C LEU A 105 3.98 6.84 -16.97
N MET A 106 4.78 5.80 -17.18
CA MET A 106 5.55 5.58 -18.41
C MET A 106 4.70 5.04 -19.58
N LYS A 107 3.40 4.77 -19.34
CA LYS A 107 2.48 4.12 -20.31
C LYS A 107 2.91 2.70 -20.71
N GLU A 108 3.65 2.04 -19.85
CA GLU A 108 4.03 0.63 -19.99
C GLU A 108 3.00 -0.26 -19.31
N ASP A 109 1.82 -0.40 -19.92
CA ASP A 109 0.64 -1.03 -19.31
C ASP A 109 0.88 -2.49 -18.90
N GLU A 110 1.62 -3.28 -19.66
CA GLU A 110 1.89 -4.68 -19.31
C GLU A 110 2.73 -4.80 -18.04
N ASN A 111 3.84 -4.06 -17.98
CA ASN A 111 4.69 -4.02 -16.81
C ASN A 111 3.95 -3.43 -15.59
N ALA A 112 3.20 -2.35 -15.79
CA ALA A 112 2.40 -1.74 -14.75
C ALA A 112 1.42 -2.75 -14.14
N PHE A 113 0.68 -3.48 -14.97
CA PHE A 113 -0.30 -4.46 -14.53
C PHE A 113 0.32 -5.58 -13.68
N GLU A 114 1.45 -6.15 -14.13
CA GLU A 114 2.15 -7.20 -13.41
C GLU A 114 2.62 -6.77 -12.01
N TYR A 115 3.14 -5.55 -11.89
CA TYR A 115 3.61 -5.03 -10.60
C TYR A 115 2.45 -4.58 -9.70
N LEU A 116 1.42 -3.92 -10.25
CA LEU A 116 0.25 -3.49 -9.49
C LEU A 116 -0.50 -4.67 -8.87
N LYS A 117 -0.63 -5.81 -9.58
CA LYS A 117 -1.23 -7.04 -9.04
C LYS A 117 -0.50 -7.59 -7.81
N LYS A 118 0.81 -7.43 -7.75
CA LYS A 118 1.67 -7.85 -6.61
C LYS A 118 1.68 -6.80 -5.51
N GLY A 119 1.14 -5.61 -5.78
CA GLY A 119 1.20 -4.45 -4.91
C GLY A 119 0.41 -4.61 -3.61
N PHE A 120 0.72 -3.72 -2.67
CA PHE A 120 0.09 -3.69 -1.35
C PHE A 120 -1.31 -3.08 -1.40
N SER A 121 -2.31 -3.79 -0.88
CA SER A 121 -3.72 -3.38 -0.93
C SER A 121 -4.03 -2.06 -0.20
N LYS A 122 -3.18 -1.63 0.74
CA LYS A 122 -3.31 -0.31 1.40
C LYS A 122 -2.71 0.83 0.59
N HIS A 123 -2.05 0.55 -0.52
CA HIS A 123 -1.55 1.59 -1.43
C HIS A 123 -2.68 1.99 -2.39
N TRP A 124 -3.54 2.89 -1.94
CA TRP A 124 -4.79 3.24 -2.62
C TRP A 124 -4.59 3.70 -4.08
N VAL A 125 -3.52 4.48 -4.37
CA VAL A 125 -3.19 4.92 -5.74
C VAL A 125 -2.93 3.73 -6.66
N ALA A 126 -2.09 2.79 -6.23
CA ALA A 126 -1.77 1.59 -7.01
C ALA A 126 -3.01 0.72 -7.25
N MET A 127 -3.85 0.58 -6.22
CA MET A 127 -5.10 -0.18 -6.34
C MET A 127 -6.11 0.50 -7.26
N GLY A 128 -6.22 1.84 -7.21
CA GLY A 128 -7.04 2.61 -8.13
C GLY A 128 -6.59 2.44 -9.59
N MET A 129 -5.28 2.54 -9.84
CA MET A 129 -4.71 2.31 -11.16
C MET A 129 -4.95 0.88 -11.66
N LEU A 130 -4.79 -0.13 -10.80
CA LEU A 130 -5.08 -1.52 -11.13
C LEU A 130 -6.56 -1.72 -11.51
N ALA A 131 -7.47 -1.10 -10.78
CA ALA A 131 -8.90 -1.16 -11.07
C ALA A 131 -9.22 -0.51 -12.43
N ILE A 132 -8.63 0.65 -12.74
CA ILE A 132 -8.75 1.30 -14.06
C ILE A 132 -8.24 0.37 -15.17
N MET A 133 -7.14 -0.33 -14.95
CA MET A 133 -6.60 -1.27 -15.93
C MET A 133 -7.52 -2.47 -16.16
N TYR A 134 -8.20 -2.96 -15.11
CA TYR A 134 -9.25 -3.97 -15.27
C TYR A 134 -10.44 -3.44 -16.07
N MET A 135 -10.85 -2.19 -15.83
CA MET A 135 -11.88 -1.52 -16.63
C MET A 135 -11.48 -1.43 -18.11
N LYS A 136 -10.26 -0.96 -18.41
CA LYS A 136 -9.73 -0.90 -19.79
C LYS A 136 -9.71 -2.27 -20.48
N LYS A 137 -9.53 -3.36 -19.72
CA LYS A 137 -9.59 -4.74 -20.21
C LYS A 137 -11.01 -5.32 -20.30
N GLY A 138 -12.04 -4.53 -20.00
CA GLY A 138 -13.44 -4.95 -20.02
C GLY A 138 -13.82 -5.90 -18.88
N ASN A 139 -13.02 -5.99 -17.82
CA ASN A 139 -13.30 -6.88 -16.69
C ASN A 139 -13.89 -6.09 -15.51
N LYS A 140 -15.22 -5.82 -15.61
CA LYS A 140 -15.97 -5.08 -14.58
C LYS A 140 -15.91 -5.78 -13.22
N GLU A 141 -15.97 -7.10 -13.18
CA GLU A 141 -15.97 -7.84 -11.91
C GLU A 141 -14.67 -7.66 -11.13
N LEU A 142 -13.52 -7.84 -11.76
CA LEU A 142 -12.22 -7.63 -11.11
C LEU A 142 -11.96 -6.16 -10.77
N MET A 143 -12.49 -5.22 -11.56
CA MET A 143 -12.46 -3.79 -11.24
C MET A 143 -13.18 -3.52 -9.92
N VAL A 144 -14.43 -3.98 -9.79
CA VAL A 144 -15.24 -3.81 -8.57
C VAL A 144 -14.57 -4.44 -7.37
N GLN A 145 -14.15 -5.70 -7.46
CA GLN A 145 -13.44 -6.41 -6.38
C GLN A 145 -12.18 -5.66 -5.93
N THR A 146 -11.44 -5.09 -6.89
CA THR A 146 -10.22 -4.33 -6.60
C THR A 146 -10.54 -3.05 -5.85
N PHE A 147 -11.56 -2.29 -6.27
CA PHE A 147 -12.01 -1.10 -5.56
C PHE A 147 -12.53 -1.43 -4.16
N GLU A 148 -13.38 -2.43 -4.02
CA GLU A 148 -13.89 -2.84 -2.71
C GLU A 148 -12.78 -3.22 -1.73
N LYS A 149 -11.78 -3.96 -2.21
CA LYS A 149 -10.61 -4.31 -1.41
C LYS A 149 -9.82 -3.07 -1.00
N ALA A 150 -9.66 -2.12 -1.90
CA ALA A 150 -8.93 -0.88 -1.65
C ALA A 150 -9.66 0.03 -0.65
N VAL A 151 -10.96 0.26 -0.82
CA VAL A 151 -11.75 1.11 0.10
C VAL A 151 -11.92 0.48 1.48
N LYS A 152 -11.98 -0.85 1.58
CA LYS A 152 -11.96 -1.54 2.90
C LYS A 152 -10.62 -1.33 3.62
N ALA A 153 -9.51 -1.28 2.87
CA ALA A 153 -8.17 -1.08 3.43
C ALA A 153 -7.86 0.39 3.78
N THR A 154 -8.46 1.35 3.05
CA THR A 154 -8.18 2.79 3.16
C THR A 154 -9.47 3.61 3.16
N LYS A 155 -10.27 3.44 4.21
CA LYS A 155 -11.64 4.04 4.32
C LYS A 155 -11.69 5.57 4.27
N LYS A 156 -10.57 6.25 4.55
CA LYS A 156 -10.51 7.72 4.66
C LYS A 156 -10.09 8.42 3.36
N GLU A 157 -9.82 7.67 2.29
CA GLU A 157 -9.34 8.22 1.04
C GLU A 157 -10.51 8.57 0.11
N SER A 158 -10.97 9.81 0.21
CA SER A 158 -12.07 10.37 -0.60
C SER A 158 -11.81 10.21 -2.11
N LEU A 159 -10.59 10.48 -2.56
CA LEU A 159 -10.22 10.33 -3.98
C LEU A 159 -10.44 8.91 -4.51
N LEU A 160 -10.24 7.89 -3.69
CA LEU A 160 -10.48 6.51 -4.08
C LEU A 160 -11.96 6.22 -4.31
N TRP A 161 -12.83 6.75 -3.45
CA TRP A 161 -14.27 6.61 -3.59
C TRP A 161 -14.79 7.36 -4.82
N SER A 162 -14.32 8.59 -5.04
CA SER A 162 -14.65 9.38 -6.23
C SER A 162 -14.22 8.68 -7.52
N LEU A 163 -13.04 8.07 -7.52
CA LEU A 163 -12.54 7.30 -8.65
C LEU A 163 -13.40 6.05 -8.90
N TYR A 164 -13.79 5.36 -7.83
CA TYR A 164 -14.68 4.19 -7.91
C TYR A 164 -16.04 4.59 -8.52
N ALA A 165 -16.66 5.65 -8.00
CA ALA A 165 -17.92 6.16 -8.53
C ALA A 165 -17.81 6.54 -10.01
N TYR A 166 -16.73 7.20 -10.41
CA TYR A 166 -16.47 7.54 -11.82
C TYR A 166 -16.37 6.31 -12.72
N CYS A 167 -15.63 5.28 -12.30
CA CYS A 167 -15.52 4.04 -13.06
C CYS A 167 -16.87 3.33 -13.20
N MET A 168 -17.70 3.31 -12.14
CA MET A 168 -19.03 2.73 -12.18
C MET A 168 -19.96 3.48 -13.14
N LEU A 169 -19.87 4.82 -13.17
CA LEU A 169 -20.64 5.63 -14.15
C LEU A 169 -20.23 5.31 -15.58
N LYS A 170 -18.94 5.13 -15.86
CA LYS A 170 -18.47 4.74 -17.20
C LYS A 170 -18.98 3.36 -17.64
N GLU A 171 -19.08 2.43 -16.70
CA GLU A 171 -19.65 1.09 -16.93
C GLU A 171 -21.19 1.08 -17.01
N GLY A 172 -21.83 2.26 -16.90
CA GLY A 172 -23.28 2.41 -16.98
C GLY A 172 -24.05 2.06 -15.71
N ASP A 173 -23.34 1.77 -14.62
CA ASP A 173 -23.93 1.38 -13.33
C ASP A 173 -24.10 2.60 -12.42
N ARG A 174 -25.20 3.33 -12.67
CA ARG A 174 -25.51 4.57 -11.93
C ARG A 174 -25.81 4.33 -10.46
N GLU A 175 -26.43 3.22 -10.14
CA GLU A 175 -26.83 2.90 -8.77
C GLU A 175 -25.61 2.62 -7.88
N ALA A 176 -24.69 1.80 -8.36
CA ALA A 176 -23.43 1.54 -7.66
C ALA A 176 -22.52 2.79 -7.57
N ALA A 177 -22.58 3.67 -8.56
CA ALA A 177 -21.86 4.96 -8.51
C ALA A 177 -22.38 5.88 -7.42
N LEU A 178 -23.70 5.98 -7.26
CA LEU A 178 -24.34 6.76 -6.20
C LEU A 178 -24.02 6.18 -4.82
N ASP A 179 -24.09 4.86 -4.67
CA ASP A 179 -23.72 4.14 -3.45
C ASP A 179 -22.25 4.42 -3.02
N ALA A 180 -21.34 4.43 -3.97
CA ALA A 180 -19.93 4.74 -3.72
C ALA A 180 -19.76 6.20 -3.25
N GLN A 181 -20.52 7.12 -3.84
CA GLN A 181 -20.46 8.55 -3.52
C GLN A 181 -21.07 8.86 -2.13
N VAL A 182 -22.15 8.18 -1.76
CA VAL A 182 -22.76 8.30 -0.42
C VAL A 182 -21.81 7.76 0.66
N LYS A 183 -21.07 6.71 0.40
CA LYS A 183 -20.08 6.14 1.32
C LYS A 183 -18.83 7.00 1.49
N ASP A 184 -18.51 7.86 0.52
CA ASP A 184 -17.45 8.85 0.62
C ASP A 184 -17.79 9.96 1.65
N HIS A 185 -19.09 10.32 1.78
CA HIS A 185 -19.55 11.39 2.65
C HIS A 185 -20.60 10.88 3.67
N PRO A 186 -20.20 10.11 4.70
CA PRO A 186 -21.15 9.54 5.65
C PRO A 186 -21.83 10.57 6.57
N ALA A 187 -21.46 11.85 6.51
CA ALA A 187 -21.95 12.89 7.42
C ALA A 187 -22.57 14.11 6.73
N GLY A 188 -22.93 14.04 5.45
CA GLY A 188 -23.52 15.19 4.76
C GLY A 188 -24.42 14.75 3.63
N GLY A 189 -25.65 14.42 3.96
CA GLY A 189 -26.72 14.19 3.00
C GLY A 189 -27.16 15.50 2.33
N ASP A 190 -26.24 16.23 1.68
CA ASP A 190 -26.56 17.40 0.88
C ASP A 190 -26.13 17.21 -0.56
N SER A 191 -27.05 16.68 -1.27
CA SER A 191 -27.50 17.07 -2.59
C SER A 191 -26.56 16.89 -3.77
N LEU A 192 -26.94 15.92 -4.58
CA LEU A 192 -26.73 15.88 -6.05
C LEU A 192 -26.90 17.25 -6.74
N GLY A 193 -27.50 18.24 -6.08
CA GLY A 193 -27.70 19.61 -6.56
C GLY A 193 -26.42 20.44 -6.64
N ASP A 194 -25.45 20.20 -5.78
CA ASP A 194 -24.23 21.02 -5.72
C ASP A 194 -23.15 20.60 -6.73
N LEU A 195 -23.16 19.37 -7.19
CA LEU A 195 -22.24 18.91 -8.24
C LEU A 195 -22.58 19.50 -9.62
N GLN A 196 -23.82 19.89 -9.86
CA GLN A 196 -24.23 20.59 -11.08
C GLN A 196 -23.95 22.10 -11.05
N ARG A 197 -23.61 22.67 -9.89
CA ARG A 197 -23.45 24.13 -9.70
C ARG A 197 -22.01 24.64 -9.61
N GLN A 198 -20.98 23.79 -9.75
CA GLN A 198 -19.58 24.28 -9.75
C GLN A 198 -19.07 24.51 -11.19
N PRO A 199 -19.17 25.73 -11.73
CA PRO A 199 -18.43 26.12 -12.91
C PRO A 199 -16.97 26.38 -12.47
N GLY A 200 -16.03 25.54 -12.88
CA GLY A 200 -14.61 25.82 -12.67
C GLY A 200 -13.77 24.73 -12.00
N ARG A 201 -14.14 23.47 -12.07
CA ARG A 201 -13.21 22.40 -11.65
C ARG A 201 -11.98 22.35 -12.56
N PRO A 202 -10.75 22.30 -12.01
CA PRO A 202 -9.56 22.05 -12.82
C PRO A 202 -9.73 20.69 -13.49
N ARG A 203 -9.38 20.62 -14.78
CA ARG A 203 -9.43 19.42 -15.61
C ARG A 203 -8.67 18.29 -14.90
N ASN A 204 -9.35 17.18 -14.68
CA ASN A 204 -8.77 15.99 -14.07
C ASN A 204 -7.55 15.52 -14.86
N ILE A 205 -6.48 15.18 -14.15
CA ILE A 205 -5.24 14.60 -14.68
C ILE A 205 -5.51 13.31 -15.50
N PHE A 206 -6.71 12.74 -15.38
CA PHE A 206 -7.14 11.49 -16.03
C PHE A 206 -7.93 11.67 -17.34
N ASP A 207 -8.20 12.91 -17.78
CA ASP A 207 -9.06 13.16 -18.97
C ASP A 207 -8.35 12.94 -20.33
N HIS A 208 -7.06 12.64 -20.32
CA HIS A 208 -6.29 12.49 -21.57
C HIS A 208 -6.12 11.05 -22.08
N ASP A 209 -6.53 10.02 -21.34
CA ASP A 209 -6.22 8.61 -21.65
C ASP A 209 -7.44 7.65 -21.67
N CYS A 210 -8.65 8.17 -21.88
CA CYS A 210 -9.83 7.31 -22.03
C CYS A 210 -10.52 7.52 -23.38
#